data_ff6f51cb7bc9e51dbd9c255ffcaf7810
#
_entry.id   ff6f51cb7bc9e51dbd9c255ffcaf7810
#
_cell.length_a   1.000
_cell.length_b   1.000
_cell.length_c   1.000
_cell.angle_alpha   90.00
_cell.angle_beta   90.00
_cell.angle_gamma   90.00
#
_symmetry.space_group_name_H-M   'P 1'
#
loop_
_entity.id
_entity.type
_entity.pdbx_description
1 polymer ?
#
loop_
_entity_poly.entity_id
_entity_poly.type
_entity_poly.pdbx_seq_one_letter_code
_entity_poly.pdbx_strand_id
1 'polypeptide(L)'
;MRLFLNTPPKYENRAEEILMPLLDLLKKLTLLEEEIFERDESLEAEKKELNIPEHQIHPRWEDLMDEYYDRYTDLIEGRVSNKLLSKGYASSCGVPSNYSYAKGDDFDVTFTMKRENLATVVIDYIDVTEMRHKFVLRLDENNWLIDEKYYGFAGENKWYSDRI
;
A
#
# COMPACT_ATOMS: atom_id res chain seq x y z
N MET A 1 10.58 -13.69 0.02
CA MET A 1 10.69 -12.71 -1.10
C MET A 1 11.82 -13.10 -2.03
N ARG A 2 11.58 -13.14 -3.35
CA ARG A 2 12.62 -13.28 -4.38
C ARG A 2 12.75 -11.96 -5.14
N LEU A 3 13.99 -11.50 -5.35
CA LEU A 3 14.28 -10.25 -6.05
C LEU A 3 14.86 -10.53 -7.44
N PHE A 4 14.25 -9.95 -8.46
CA PHE A 4 14.72 -9.97 -9.84
C PHE A 4 15.15 -8.57 -10.26
N LEU A 5 16.42 -8.43 -10.67
CA LEU A 5 16.96 -7.16 -11.14
C LEU A 5 16.88 -7.09 -12.68
N ASN A 6 16.02 -6.24 -13.20
CA ASN A 6 15.90 -5.91 -14.62
C ASN A 6 16.44 -4.51 -14.88
N THR A 7 17.69 -4.31 -14.52
CA THR A 7 18.34 -2.99 -14.51
C THR A 7 19.80 -3.11 -14.95
N PRO A 8 20.39 -2.08 -15.60
CA PRO A 8 21.82 -2.06 -15.89
C PRO A 8 22.67 -2.11 -14.63
N PRO A 9 23.86 -2.75 -14.65
CA PRO A 9 24.72 -2.95 -13.48
C PRO A 9 24.98 -1.68 -12.66
N LYS A 10 25.08 -0.53 -13.32
CA LYS A 10 25.33 0.78 -12.67
C LYS A 10 24.23 1.22 -11.69
N TYR A 11 23.03 0.60 -11.75
CA TYR A 11 21.90 0.92 -10.88
C TYR A 11 21.49 -0.24 -9.95
N GLU A 12 22.15 -1.39 -10.03
CA GLU A 12 21.80 -2.56 -9.19
C GLU A 12 21.92 -2.24 -7.71
N ASN A 13 22.94 -1.49 -7.32
CA ASN A 13 23.17 -1.06 -5.94
C ASN A 13 22.13 -0.09 -5.39
N ARG A 14 21.27 0.48 -6.25
CA ARG A 14 20.16 1.36 -5.84
C ARG A 14 18.90 0.58 -5.44
N ALA A 15 18.83 -0.71 -5.78
CA ALA A 15 17.63 -1.51 -5.57
C ALA A 15 17.26 -1.56 -4.08
N GLU A 16 18.20 -1.87 -3.20
CA GLU A 16 17.97 -1.98 -1.76
C GLU A 16 17.52 -0.63 -1.16
N GLU A 17 18.20 0.46 -1.52
CA GLU A 17 17.88 1.83 -1.08
C GLU A 17 16.44 2.23 -1.41
N ILE A 18 15.90 1.77 -2.55
CA ILE A 18 14.56 2.13 -3.02
C ILE A 18 13.50 1.13 -2.52
N LEU A 19 13.83 -0.16 -2.54
CA LEU A 19 12.88 -1.22 -2.17
C LEU A 19 12.59 -1.28 -0.68
N MET A 20 13.60 -1.16 0.18
CA MET A 20 13.39 -1.33 1.61
C MET A 20 12.45 -0.28 2.20
N PRO A 21 12.57 1.02 1.88
CA PRO A 21 11.60 2.03 2.33
C PRO A 21 10.19 1.81 1.77
N LEU A 22 10.07 1.33 0.52
CA LEU A 22 8.77 1.01 -0.08
C LEU A 22 8.10 -0.14 0.68
N LEU A 23 8.79 -1.26 0.85
CA LEU A 23 8.24 -2.44 1.53
C LEU A 23 7.92 -2.16 3.00
N ASP A 24 8.75 -1.37 3.71
CA ASP A 24 8.48 -0.90 5.07
C ASP A 24 7.19 -0.07 5.13
N LEU A 25 6.99 0.84 4.18
CA LEU A 25 5.76 1.61 4.09
C LEU A 25 4.54 0.71 3.88
N LEU A 26 4.58 -0.20 2.89
CA LEU A 26 3.46 -1.11 2.61
C LEU A 26 3.12 -1.98 3.82
N LYS A 27 4.13 -2.47 4.54
CA LYS A 27 3.94 -3.22 5.78
C LYS A 27 3.27 -2.39 6.87
N LYS A 28 3.69 -1.13 7.06
CA LYS A 28 3.09 -0.22 8.06
C LYS A 28 1.64 0.12 7.72
N LEU A 29 1.33 0.35 6.44
CA LEU A 29 -0.04 0.56 5.98
C LEU A 29 -0.92 -0.65 6.24
N THR A 30 -0.41 -1.86 5.97
CA THR A 30 -1.10 -3.12 6.29
C THR A 30 -1.41 -3.25 7.77
N LEU A 31 -0.43 -3.03 8.63
CA LEU A 31 -0.62 -3.16 10.08
C LEU A 31 -1.61 -2.13 10.63
N LEU A 32 -1.59 -0.91 10.11
CA LEU A 32 -2.56 0.12 10.47
C LEU A 32 -3.98 -0.29 10.05
N GLU A 33 -4.15 -0.75 8.80
CA GLU A 33 -5.45 -1.16 8.26
C GLU A 33 -6.06 -2.31 9.06
N GLU A 34 -5.26 -3.32 9.42
CA GLU A 34 -5.69 -4.44 10.23
C GLU A 34 -6.07 -4.03 11.66
N GLU A 35 -5.27 -3.18 12.31
CA GLU A 35 -5.56 -2.64 13.64
C GLU A 35 -6.90 -1.89 13.66
N ILE A 36 -7.12 -1.03 12.68
CA ILE A 36 -8.37 -0.25 12.59
C ILE A 36 -9.56 -1.16 12.30
N PHE A 37 -9.39 -2.16 11.43
CA PHE A 37 -10.45 -3.14 11.16
C PHE A 37 -10.85 -3.93 12.42
N GLU A 38 -9.89 -4.41 13.22
CA GLU A 38 -10.17 -5.11 14.47
C GLU A 38 -10.94 -4.21 15.46
N ARG A 39 -10.63 -2.93 15.50
CA ARG A 39 -11.35 -1.96 16.35
C ARG A 39 -12.74 -1.67 15.81
N ASP A 40 -12.93 -1.59 14.51
CA ASP A 40 -14.24 -1.46 13.87
C ASP A 40 -15.15 -2.66 14.17
N GLU A 41 -14.63 -3.88 14.04
CA GLU A 41 -15.34 -5.11 14.43
C GLU A 41 -15.73 -5.09 15.91
N SER A 42 -14.88 -4.54 16.78
CA SER A 42 -15.17 -4.38 18.20
C SER A 42 -16.31 -3.39 18.45
N LEU A 43 -16.36 -2.27 17.71
CA LEU A 43 -17.47 -1.32 17.78
C LEU A 43 -18.78 -1.94 17.29
N GLU A 44 -18.74 -2.73 16.21
CA GLU A 44 -19.93 -3.44 15.72
C GLU A 44 -20.46 -4.47 16.74
N ALA A 45 -19.58 -5.18 17.45
CA ALA A 45 -19.98 -6.07 18.53
C ALA A 45 -20.61 -5.30 19.69
N GLU A 46 -20.05 -4.16 20.10
CA GLU A 46 -20.55 -3.30 21.19
C GLU A 46 -21.96 -2.73 20.89
N LYS A 47 -22.33 -2.53 19.62
CA LYS A 47 -23.67 -2.07 19.23
C LYS A 47 -24.77 -2.95 19.80
N LYS A 48 -24.57 -4.27 19.88
CA LYS A 48 -25.55 -5.21 20.42
C LYS A 48 -25.76 -4.99 21.92
N GLU A 49 -24.70 -4.74 22.65
CA GLU A 49 -24.75 -4.49 24.11
C GLU A 49 -25.42 -3.14 24.43
N LEU A 50 -25.19 -2.15 23.56
CA LEU A 50 -25.76 -0.80 23.70
C LEU A 50 -27.17 -0.67 23.11
N ASN A 51 -27.74 -1.74 22.53
CA ASN A 51 -29.03 -1.75 21.83
C ASN A 51 -29.10 -0.74 20.67
N ILE A 52 -27.98 -0.53 19.97
CA ILE A 52 -27.91 0.28 18.76
C ILE A 52 -28.43 -0.57 17.58
N PRO A 53 -29.40 -0.10 16.79
CA PRO A 53 -29.89 -0.80 15.62
C PRO A 53 -28.77 -1.10 14.60
N GLU A 54 -28.83 -2.27 13.94
CA GLU A 54 -27.82 -2.69 12.95
C GLU A 54 -27.56 -1.66 11.84
N HIS A 55 -28.60 -0.95 11.41
CA HIS A 55 -28.52 0.06 10.35
C HIS A 55 -27.95 1.41 10.81
N GLN A 56 -27.67 1.59 12.09
CA GLN A 56 -27.06 2.80 12.65
C GLN A 56 -25.57 2.58 12.85
N ILE A 57 -24.80 3.62 12.58
CA ILE A 57 -23.35 3.64 12.82
C ILE A 57 -23.10 3.80 14.32
N HIS A 58 -22.07 3.12 14.83
CA HIS A 58 -21.63 3.29 16.22
C HIS A 58 -21.19 4.75 16.46
N PRO A 59 -21.56 5.41 17.60
CA PRO A 59 -21.20 6.81 17.84
C PRO A 59 -19.70 7.13 17.78
N ARG A 60 -18.82 6.15 18.07
CA ARG A 60 -17.35 6.31 18.01
C ARG A 60 -16.73 5.95 16.66
N TRP A 61 -17.55 5.58 15.68
CA TRP A 61 -17.03 5.14 14.37
C TRP A 61 -16.36 6.28 13.59
N GLU A 62 -16.93 7.47 13.64
CA GLU A 62 -16.35 8.64 12.98
C GLU A 62 -14.97 8.97 13.56
N ASP A 63 -14.83 8.99 14.89
CA ASP A 63 -13.56 9.22 15.57
C ASP A 63 -12.51 8.16 15.17
N LEU A 64 -12.92 6.90 15.02
CA LEU A 64 -12.05 5.81 14.58
C LEU A 64 -11.56 6.03 13.14
N MET A 65 -12.45 6.46 12.25
CA MET A 65 -12.11 6.72 10.86
C MET A 65 -11.24 7.97 10.70
N ASP A 66 -11.48 9.01 11.50
CA ASP A 66 -10.63 10.19 11.54
C ASP A 66 -9.21 9.84 12.00
N GLU A 67 -9.08 9.03 13.08
CA GLU A 67 -7.79 8.51 13.52
C GLU A 67 -7.09 7.70 12.44
N TYR A 68 -7.82 6.83 11.73
CA TYR A 68 -7.29 6.05 10.62
C TYR A 68 -6.73 6.95 9.52
N TYR A 69 -7.50 7.98 9.13
CA TYR A 69 -7.12 8.91 8.10
C TYR A 69 -5.88 9.72 8.45
N ASP A 70 -5.81 10.21 9.69
CA ASP A 70 -4.67 10.98 10.19
C ASP A 70 -3.41 10.12 10.22
N ARG A 71 -3.47 8.93 10.81
CA ARG A 71 -2.32 8.00 10.88
C ARG A 71 -1.86 7.53 9.51
N TYR A 72 -2.80 7.31 8.57
CA TYR A 72 -2.46 6.96 7.20
C TYR A 72 -1.73 8.11 6.51
N THR A 73 -2.22 9.33 6.68
CA THR A 73 -1.60 10.55 6.15
C THR A 73 -0.17 10.70 6.65
N ASP A 74 0.06 10.52 7.95
CA ASP A 74 1.38 10.59 8.57
C ASP A 74 2.36 9.55 7.96
N LEU A 75 1.88 8.36 7.64
CA LEU A 75 2.71 7.30 7.04
C LEU A 75 3.12 7.62 5.60
N ILE A 76 2.25 8.24 4.80
CA ILE A 76 2.50 8.53 3.38
C ILE A 76 3.13 9.89 3.13
N GLU A 77 3.12 10.79 4.13
CA GLU A 77 3.71 12.12 4.02
C GLU A 77 5.20 12.04 3.63
N GLY A 78 5.60 12.83 2.63
CA GLY A 78 6.97 12.84 2.11
C GLY A 78 7.42 11.55 1.40
N ARG A 79 6.53 10.58 1.22
CA ARG A 79 6.79 9.31 0.53
C ARG A 79 5.98 9.13 -0.75
N VAL A 80 4.92 9.91 -0.90
CA VAL A 80 3.98 9.83 -2.03
C VAL A 80 3.88 11.20 -2.70
N SER A 81 3.89 11.24 -4.03
CA SER A 81 3.77 12.49 -4.78
C SER A 81 2.36 13.07 -4.71
N ASN A 82 2.25 14.40 -4.84
CA ASN A 82 0.96 15.08 -4.93
C ASN A 82 0.11 14.58 -6.10
N LYS A 83 0.74 14.12 -7.18
CA LYS A 83 0.07 13.52 -8.33
C LYS A 83 -0.68 12.24 -7.95
N LEU A 84 -0.06 11.37 -7.16
CA LEU A 84 -0.72 10.13 -6.71
C LEU A 84 -1.75 10.42 -5.61
N LEU A 85 -1.44 11.30 -4.65
CA LEU A 85 -2.36 11.73 -3.60
C LEU A 85 -3.66 12.33 -4.15
N SER A 86 -3.61 13.02 -5.29
CA SER A 86 -4.81 13.57 -5.94
C SER A 86 -5.83 12.53 -6.38
N LYS A 87 -5.45 11.24 -6.45
CA LYS A 87 -6.34 10.11 -6.74
C LYS A 87 -7.08 9.59 -5.51
N GLY A 88 -6.72 10.07 -4.33
CA GLY A 88 -7.24 9.60 -3.04
C GLY A 88 -6.40 8.50 -2.41
N TYR A 89 -6.64 8.25 -1.14
CA TYR A 89 -6.00 7.23 -0.29
C TYR A 89 -6.90 6.90 0.92
N ALA A 90 -6.57 5.83 1.65
CA ALA A 90 -7.22 5.46 2.93
C ALA A 90 -8.76 5.52 2.89
N SER A 91 -9.38 4.90 1.89
CA SER A 91 -10.83 4.99 1.70
C SER A 91 -11.63 4.01 2.54
N SER A 92 -11.02 2.95 3.00
CA SER A 92 -11.63 1.89 3.82
C SER A 92 -10.55 1.03 4.45
N CYS A 93 -10.82 0.47 5.60
CA CYS A 93 -10.04 -0.61 6.19
C CYS A 93 -10.68 -1.96 5.87
N GLY A 94 -9.87 -3.02 5.79
CA GLY A 94 -10.37 -4.35 5.46
C GLY A 94 -9.33 -5.45 5.73
N VAL A 95 -9.80 -6.70 5.78
CA VAL A 95 -8.96 -7.89 5.89
C VAL A 95 -9.39 -8.88 4.81
N PRO A 96 -8.42 -9.34 3.97
CA PRO A 96 -7.01 -8.93 3.96
C PRO A 96 -6.84 -7.47 3.52
N SER A 97 -5.80 -6.81 4.06
CA SER A 97 -5.44 -5.46 3.65
C SER A 97 -4.83 -5.45 2.24
N ASN A 98 -4.84 -4.27 1.57
CA ASN A 98 -4.35 -4.12 0.20
C ASN A 98 -2.90 -4.58 -0.01
N TYR A 99 -2.08 -4.54 1.04
CA TYR A 99 -0.66 -4.90 0.98
C TYR A 99 -0.31 -6.04 1.94
N SER A 100 -1.26 -6.93 2.23
CA SER A 100 -1.11 -8.05 3.19
C SER A 100 0.11 -8.92 2.90
N TYR A 101 0.53 -9.06 1.64
CA TYR A 101 1.76 -9.75 1.21
C TYR A 101 3.02 -9.16 1.85
N ALA A 102 3.04 -7.85 2.16
CA ALA A 102 4.21 -7.17 2.73
C ALA A 102 4.53 -7.59 4.18
N LYS A 103 3.64 -8.32 4.86
CA LYS A 103 3.89 -8.91 6.19
C LYS A 103 4.73 -10.18 6.13
N GLY A 104 4.66 -10.89 5.00
CA GLY A 104 5.36 -12.14 4.78
C GLY A 104 6.53 -12.01 3.81
N ASP A 105 7.00 -13.15 3.35
CA ASP A 105 8.09 -13.28 2.38
C ASP A 105 7.66 -14.01 1.10
N ASP A 106 6.37 -14.34 0.96
CA ASP A 106 5.85 -15.12 -0.17
C ASP A 106 5.35 -14.21 -1.30
N PHE A 107 6.27 -13.46 -1.88
CA PHE A 107 6.03 -12.63 -3.06
C PHE A 107 7.32 -12.44 -3.86
N ASP A 108 7.18 -12.12 -5.12
CA ASP A 108 8.27 -11.84 -6.05
C ASP A 108 8.34 -10.35 -6.36
N VAL A 109 9.55 -9.83 -6.43
CA VAL A 109 9.80 -8.43 -6.73
C VAL A 109 10.64 -8.31 -7.98
N THR A 110 10.17 -7.57 -8.98
CA THR A 110 10.97 -7.17 -10.14
C THR A 110 11.31 -5.67 -10.02
N PHE A 111 12.58 -5.38 -9.87
CA PHE A 111 13.09 -4.01 -9.83
C PHE A 111 13.64 -3.61 -11.20
N THR A 112 13.20 -2.47 -11.72
CA THR A 112 13.66 -1.90 -12.98
C THR A 112 14.06 -0.44 -12.81
N MET A 113 15.28 -0.09 -13.18
CA MET A 113 15.76 1.28 -13.20
C MET A 113 16.59 1.50 -14.46
N LYS A 114 16.13 2.39 -15.35
CA LYS A 114 16.81 2.73 -16.61
C LYS A 114 17.33 4.18 -16.65
N ARG A 115 16.92 4.99 -15.67
CA ARG A 115 17.29 6.41 -15.51
C ARG A 115 17.55 6.69 -14.04
N GLU A 116 18.40 7.65 -13.75
CA GLU A 116 18.81 7.99 -12.38
C GLU A 116 17.67 8.45 -11.47
N ASN A 117 16.59 8.98 -12.05
CA ASN A 117 15.48 9.58 -11.34
C ASN A 117 14.16 8.81 -11.48
N LEU A 118 14.18 7.59 -12.01
CA LEU A 118 12.98 6.81 -12.26
C LEU A 118 13.22 5.32 -12.02
N ALA A 119 12.50 4.76 -11.07
CA ALA A 119 12.48 3.33 -10.78
C ALA A 119 11.06 2.78 -10.91
N THR A 120 10.96 1.51 -11.25
CA THR A 120 9.70 0.76 -11.26
C THR A 120 9.88 -0.51 -10.45
N VAL A 121 8.95 -0.76 -9.56
CA VAL A 121 8.88 -1.96 -8.73
C VAL A 121 7.59 -2.68 -9.07
N VAL A 122 7.69 -3.92 -9.51
CA VAL A 122 6.56 -4.81 -9.70
C VAL A 122 6.62 -5.88 -8.61
N ILE A 123 5.51 -6.06 -7.91
CA ILE A 123 5.35 -7.08 -6.87
C ILE A 123 4.29 -8.06 -7.37
N ASP A 124 4.70 -9.31 -7.56
CA ASP A 124 3.82 -10.41 -7.93
C ASP A 124 3.52 -11.22 -6.66
N TYR A 125 2.24 -11.42 -6.34
CA TYR A 125 1.79 -12.08 -5.13
C TYR A 125 0.51 -12.88 -5.38
N ILE A 126 0.18 -13.79 -4.48
CA ILE A 126 -1.05 -14.58 -4.50
C ILE A 126 -1.95 -14.07 -3.37
N ASP A 127 -3.16 -13.65 -3.77
CA ASP A 127 -4.28 -13.45 -2.88
C ASP A 127 -5.32 -14.54 -3.20
N VAL A 128 -6.56 -14.21 -3.51
CA VAL A 128 -7.53 -15.16 -4.06
C VAL A 128 -7.12 -15.59 -5.47
N THR A 129 -6.45 -14.71 -6.20
CA THR A 129 -5.90 -14.92 -7.53
C THR A 129 -4.45 -14.43 -7.59
N GLU A 130 -3.74 -14.76 -8.66
CA GLU A 130 -2.41 -14.21 -8.90
C GLU A 130 -2.50 -12.73 -9.29
N MET A 131 -2.09 -11.86 -8.39
CA MET A 131 -2.18 -10.42 -8.48
C MET A 131 -0.80 -9.78 -8.65
N ARG A 132 -0.80 -8.56 -9.16
CA ARG A 132 0.41 -7.77 -9.36
C ARG A 132 0.18 -6.33 -8.95
N HIS A 133 1.08 -5.76 -8.18
CA HIS A 133 1.17 -4.32 -7.98
C HIS A 133 2.38 -3.75 -8.72
N LYS A 134 2.21 -2.56 -9.29
CA LYS A 134 3.32 -1.81 -9.89
C LYS A 134 3.39 -0.42 -9.28
N PHE A 135 4.54 -0.10 -8.74
CA PHE A 135 4.89 1.22 -8.20
C PHE A 135 5.90 1.88 -9.13
N VAL A 136 5.62 3.11 -9.53
CA VAL A 136 6.56 3.97 -10.23
C VAL A 136 7.08 4.98 -9.21
N LEU A 137 8.38 4.95 -8.97
CA LEU A 137 9.04 5.85 -8.02
C LEU A 137 9.87 6.87 -8.80
N ARG A 138 9.74 8.12 -8.38
CA ARG A 138 10.49 9.25 -8.95
C ARG A 138 11.36 9.89 -7.87
N LEU A 139 12.60 10.15 -8.21
CA LEU A 139 13.49 10.94 -7.38
C LEU A 139 13.13 12.43 -7.53
N ASP A 140 12.72 13.03 -6.43
CA ASP A 140 12.45 14.45 -6.30
C ASP A 140 13.42 15.06 -5.28
N GLU A 141 14.24 16.01 -5.72
CA GLU A 141 15.39 16.50 -4.98
C GLU A 141 16.31 15.35 -4.51
N ASN A 142 16.18 14.86 -3.29
CA ASN A 142 16.93 13.72 -2.77
C ASN A 142 16.02 12.59 -2.19
N ASN A 143 14.71 12.67 -2.44
CA ASN A 143 13.75 11.71 -1.92
C ASN A 143 13.09 10.90 -3.03
N TRP A 144 12.98 9.60 -2.84
CA TRP A 144 12.19 8.75 -3.71
C TRP A 144 10.72 8.81 -3.30
N LEU A 145 9.87 9.31 -4.20
CA LEU A 145 8.43 9.39 -4.01
C LEU A 145 7.73 8.35 -4.88
N ILE A 146 6.70 7.71 -4.34
CA ILE A 146 5.77 6.91 -5.14
C ILE A 146 4.92 7.87 -5.97
N ASP A 147 5.13 7.88 -7.29
CA ASP A 147 4.52 8.82 -8.23
C ASP A 147 3.28 8.24 -8.93
N GLU A 148 3.28 6.92 -9.12
CA GLU A 148 2.16 6.20 -9.70
C GLU A 148 2.06 4.79 -9.09
N LYS A 149 0.82 4.33 -8.95
CA LYS A 149 0.50 2.96 -8.56
C LYS A 149 -0.50 2.35 -9.55
N TYR A 150 -0.32 1.06 -9.81
CA TYR A 150 -1.19 0.26 -10.64
C TYR A 150 -1.38 -1.11 -10.03
N TYR A 151 -2.49 -1.76 -10.38
CA TYR A 151 -2.68 -3.19 -10.17
C TYR A 151 -2.88 -3.91 -11.50
N GLY A 152 -2.74 -5.22 -11.50
CA GLY A 152 -2.95 -6.09 -12.65
C GLY A 152 -3.08 -7.54 -12.23
N PHE A 153 -3.33 -8.41 -13.20
CA PHE A 153 -3.45 -9.85 -12.99
C PHE A 153 -2.30 -10.57 -13.70
N ALA A 154 -1.83 -11.67 -13.11
CA ALA A 154 -0.79 -12.47 -13.73
C ALA A 154 -1.26 -13.00 -15.11
N GLY A 155 -0.34 -13.03 -16.07
CA GLY A 155 -0.64 -13.43 -17.43
C GLY A 155 -1.29 -12.36 -18.30
N GLU A 156 -1.71 -11.21 -17.74
CA GLU A 156 -2.23 -10.08 -18.51
C GLU A 156 -1.15 -9.02 -18.73
N ASN A 157 -1.13 -8.40 -19.93
CA ASN A 157 -0.28 -7.25 -20.25
C ASN A 157 -0.97 -5.91 -19.95
N LYS A 158 -1.99 -5.92 -19.07
CA LYS A 158 -2.79 -4.75 -18.76
C LYS A 158 -2.55 -4.29 -17.33
N TRP A 159 -2.43 -2.97 -17.18
CA TRP A 159 -2.30 -2.31 -15.90
C TRP A 159 -3.46 -1.33 -15.70
N TYR A 160 -4.05 -1.38 -14.53
CA TYR A 160 -5.13 -0.50 -14.11
C TYR A 160 -4.58 0.53 -13.13
N SER A 161 -4.86 1.82 -13.39
CA SER A 161 -4.43 2.89 -12.49
C SER A 161 -5.11 2.74 -11.13
N ASP A 162 -4.33 2.95 -10.08
CA ASP A 162 -4.77 2.76 -8.70
C ASP A 162 -4.29 3.92 -7.82
N ARG A 163 -4.79 3.98 -6.59
CA ARG A 163 -4.39 4.90 -5.52
C ARG A 163 -3.54 4.18 -4.48
N ILE A 164 -2.86 4.94 -3.63
CA ILE A 164 -2.09 4.40 -2.51
C ILE A 164 -3.03 4.05 -1.35
#